data_8aa88acc05790df9102d33b91b2675e8
#
_entry.id   8aa88acc05790df9102d33b91b2675e8
#
_cell.length_a   1.000
_cell.length_b   1.000
_cell.length_c   1.000
_cell.angle_alpha   90.00
_cell.angle_beta   90.00
_cell.angle_gamma   90.00
#
_symmetry.space_group_name_H-M   'P 1'
#
loop_
_entity.id
_entity.type
_entity.pdbx_description
1 polymer ?
#
loop_
_entity_poly.entity_id
_entity_poly.type
_entity_poly.pdbx_seq_one_letter_code
_entity_poly.pdbx_strand_id
1 'polypeptide(L)' 'MTPASSAQLQTENHGLRIGDEIVHPTFGEGIIINIRGQGEKAEAAIRFRLVGEKHLSLAWAPLKKLSQ' A
#
# COMPACT_ATOMS: atom_id res chain seq x y z
N MET A 1 7.63 3.11 23.27
CA MET A 1 7.65 2.29 22.46
C MET A 1 6.63 1.81 21.53
N THR A 2 5.66 2.44 21.39
CA THR A 2 4.71 2.27 20.43
C THR A 2 5.22 2.05 19.06
N PRO A 3 6.31 2.62 18.70
CA PRO A 3 6.79 2.46 17.34
C PRO A 3 7.07 1.02 16.96
N ALA A 4 7.41 0.23 17.90
CA ALA A 4 7.70 -1.15 17.57
C ALA A 4 6.48 -1.87 17.05
N SER A 5 5.36 -1.64 17.68
CA SER A 5 4.14 -2.25 17.22
C SER A 5 3.76 -1.79 15.86
N SER A 6 3.93 -0.53 15.62
CA SER A 6 3.59 0.00 14.32
C SER A 6 4.46 -0.60 13.26
N ALA A 7 5.70 -0.80 13.56
CA ALA A 7 6.60 -1.38 12.60
C ALA A 7 6.17 -2.79 12.25
N GLN A 8 5.72 -3.54 13.22
CA GLN A 8 5.27 -4.88 12.94
C GLN A 8 4.06 -4.88 12.03
N LEU A 9 3.14 -3.99 12.28
CA LEU A 9 1.98 -3.90 11.43
C LEU A 9 2.36 -3.55 10.01
N GLN A 10 3.33 -2.66 9.88
CA GLN A 10 3.77 -2.29 8.55
C GLN A 10 4.38 -3.45 7.82
N THR A 11 5.12 -4.27 8.54
CA THR A 11 5.72 -5.43 7.92
C THR A 11 4.65 -6.37 7.41
N GLU A 12 3.60 -6.54 8.17
CA GLU A 12 2.52 -7.41 7.76
C GLU A 12 1.81 -6.89 6.53
N ASN A 13 1.91 -5.60 6.28
CA ASN A 13 1.31 -5.00 5.10
C ASN A 13 2.34 -4.77 4.02
N HIS A 14 3.34 -5.65 3.98
CA HIS A 14 4.33 -5.64 2.91
C HIS A 14 5.14 -4.36 2.88
N GLY A 15 5.31 -3.75 4.06
CA GLY A 15 6.11 -2.54 4.15
C GLY A 15 5.42 -1.28 3.69
N LEU A 16 4.17 -1.36 3.29
CA LEU A 16 3.43 -0.20 2.79
C LEU A 16 2.47 0.30 3.85
N ARG A 17 2.23 1.61 3.84
CA ARG A 17 1.38 2.25 4.82
C ARG A 17 0.48 3.27 4.15
N ILE A 18 -0.58 3.63 4.84
CA ILE A 18 -1.43 4.73 4.39
C ILE A 18 -0.57 5.98 4.28
N GLY A 19 -0.70 6.66 3.15
CA GLY A 19 0.08 7.85 2.88
C GLY A 19 1.32 7.60 2.03
N ASP A 20 1.69 6.35 1.83
CA ASP A 20 2.85 6.04 1.00
C ASP A 20 2.53 6.25 -0.47
N GLU A 21 3.52 6.78 -1.17
CA GLU A 21 3.41 6.93 -2.61
C GLU A 21 3.97 5.67 -3.26
N ILE A 22 3.25 5.17 -4.23
CA ILE A 22 3.63 3.94 -4.92
C ILE A 22 3.46 4.12 -6.42
N VAL A 23 3.99 3.17 -7.17
CA VAL A 23 3.78 3.13 -8.61
C VAL A 23 3.37 1.73 -9.00
N HIS A 24 2.41 1.65 -9.90
CA HIS A 24 1.92 0.40 -10.47
C HIS A 24 2.27 0.40 -11.95
N PRO A 25 2.73 -0.72 -12.49
CA PRO A 25 3.17 -0.73 -13.89
C PRO A 25 2.07 -0.38 -14.88
N THR A 26 0.84 -0.67 -14.54
CA THR A 26 -0.29 -0.37 -15.43
C THR A 26 -0.98 0.93 -15.08
N PHE A 27 -1.19 1.17 -13.77
CA PHE A 27 -1.99 2.32 -13.33
C PHE A 27 -1.17 3.55 -13.05
N GLY A 28 0.15 3.42 -12.94
CA GLY A 28 1.00 4.58 -12.70
C GLY A 28 1.12 4.92 -11.23
N GLU A 29 1.41 6.17 -10.96
CA GLU A 29 1.66 6.63 -9.60
C GLU A 29 0.36 6.82 -8.83
N GLY A 30 0.42 6.50 -7.55
CA GLY A 30 -0.72 6.68 -6.69
C GLY A 30 -0.30 6.81 -5.25
N ILE A 31 -1.28 7.01 -4.38
CA ILE A 31 -1.03 7.13 -2.95
C ILE A 31 -2.00 6.20 -2.23
N ILE A 32 -1.49 5.52 -1.23
CA ILE A 32 -2.31 4.60 -0.45
C ILE A 32 -3.16 5.40 0.52
N ILE A 33 -4.48 5.25 0.40
CA ILE A 33 -5.39 6.00 1.24
C ILE A 33 -6.05 5.14 2.32
N ASN A 34 -5.99 3.83 2.18
CA ASN A 34 -6.53 2.94 3.19
C ASN A 34 -5.93 1.56 3.03
N ILE A 35 -5.88 0.81 4.12
CA ILE A 35 -5.41 -0.58 4.07
C ILE A 35 -6.31 -1.41 4.96
N ARG A 36 -6.71 -2.58 4.48
CA ARG A 36 -7.55 -3.49 5.21
C ARG A 36 -6.95 -4.88 5.17
N GLY A 37 -7.14 -5.63 6.25
CA GLY A 37 -6.66 -7.00 6.30
C GLY A 37 -5.18 -7.08 6.58
N GLN A 38 -4.68 -8.31 6.58
CA GLN A 38 -3.29 -8.57 6.91
C GLN A 38 -2.75 -9.68 6.04
N GLY A 39 -1.44 -9.70 5.87
CA GLY A 39 -0.78 -10.76 5.15
C GLY A 39 -1.31 -10.94 3.74
N GLU A 40 -1.70 -12.13 3.41
CA GLU A 40 -2.20 -12.41 2.06
C GLU A 40 -3.54 -11.78 1.78
N LYS A 41 -4.26 -11.39 2.82
CA LYS A 41 -5.57 -10.80 2.64
C LYS A 41 -5.55 -9.28 2.69
N ALA A 42 -4.37 -8.70 2.81
CA ALA A 42 -4.27 -7.26 2.89
C ALA A 42 -4.64 -6.62 1.55
N GLU A 43 -5.52 -5.62 1.63
CA GLU A 43 -5.94 -4.86 0.46
C GLU A 43 -5.71 -3.39 0.72
N ALA A 44 -5.34 -2.68 -0.31
CA ALA A 44 -5.14 -1.24 -0.20
C ALA A 44 -6.08 -0.51 -1.15
N ALA A 45 -6.65 0.56 -0.66
CA ALA A 45 -7.33 1.51 -1.52
C ALA A 45 -6.28 2.53 -1.91
N ILE A 46 -6.07 2.69 -3.21
CA ILE A 46 -5.01 3.53 -3.72
C ILE A 46 -5.63 4.52 -4.69
N ARG A 47 -5.32 5.78 -4.50
CA ARG A 47 -5.77 6.80 -5.44
C ARG A 47 -4.67 7.03 -6.45
N PHE A 48 -4.91 6.60 -7.67
CA PHE A 48 -3.97 6.79 -8.75
C PHE A 48 -4.22 8.10 -9.45
N ARG A 49 -3.16 8.73 -9.91
CA ARG A 49 -3.28 10.05 -10.51
C ARG A 49 -4.08 10.04 -11.79
N LEU A 50 -3.95 8.97 -12.56
CA LEU A 50 -4.56 8.94 -13.88
C LEU A 50 -5.86 8.15 -13.94
N VAL A 51 -6.01 7.15 -13.07
CA VAL A 51 -7.17 6.26 -13.19
C VAL A 51 -8.08 6.29 -11.98
N GLY A 52 -7.77 7.12 -10.98
CA GLY A 52 -8.63 7.24 -9.83
C GLY A 52 -8.40 6.16 -8.81
N GLU A 53 -9.39 5.92 -7.96
CA GLU A 53 -9.23 5.01 -6.85
C GLU A 53 -9.43 3.56 -7.28
N LYS A 54 -8.51 2.71 -6.84
CA LYS A 54 -8.58 1.27 -7.08
C LYS A 54 -8.29 0.54 -5.79
N HIS A 55 -8.86 -0.66 -5.65
CA HIS A 55 -8.59 -1.52 -4.51
C HIS A 55 -7.75 -2.70 -5.00
N LEU A 56 -6.57 -2.85 -4.44
CA LEU A 56 -5.62 -3.85 -4.89
C LEU A 56 -5.13 -4.69 -3.73
N SER A 57 -4.84 -5.96 -4.02
CA SER A 57 -4.24 -6.84 -3.03
C SER A 57 -2.78 -6.49 -2.86
N LEU A 58 -2.38 -6.22 -1.62
CA LEU A 58 -0.98 -5.91 -1.37
C LEU A 58 -0.08 -7.11 -1.58
N ALA A 59 -0.61 -8.31 -1.41
CA ALA A 59 0.20 -9.50 -1.58
C ALA A 59 0.52 -9.77 -3.04
N TRP A 60 -0.37 -9.39 -3.94
CA TRP A 60 -0.23 -9.78 -5.33
C TRP A 60 0.00 -8.63 -6.30
N ALA A 61 -0.37 -7.43 -5.92
CA ALA A 61 -0.20 -6.30 -6.81
C ALA A 61 1.27 -5.93 -6.90
N PRO A 62 1.78 -5.64 -8.09
CA PRO A 62 3.19 -5.32 -8.26
C PRO A 62 3.44 -3.85 -7.96
N LEU A 63 3.28 -3.48 -6.71
CA LEU A 63 3.44 -2.10 -6.29
C LEU A 63 4.88 -1.83 -5.89
N LYS A 64 5.37 -0.66 -6.24
CA LYS A 64 6.70 -0.26 -5.87
C LYS A 64 6.62 1.04 -5.10
N LYS A 65 7.26 1.09 -3.94
CA LYS A 65 7.24 2.28 -3.12
C LYS A 65 8.15 3.33 -3.72
N LEU A 66 7.64 4.53 -3.87
CA LEU A 66 8.40 5.62 -4.46
C LEU A 66 9.29 6.33 -3.46
N SER A 67 8.82 6.47 -2.23
CA SER A 67 9.65 7.17 -1.27
C SER A 67 10.50 6.20 -0.49
N GLN A 68 11.59 6.70 0.01
CA GLN A 68 12.54 5.85 0.69
C GLN A 68 12.11 5.48 2.07
#